data_14eed9980524e0a7b1274feb71de09bb
#
_entry.id   14eed9980524e0a7b1274feb71de09bb
#
_cell.length_a   1.000
_cell.length_b   1.000
_cell.length_c   1.000
_cell.angle_alpha   90.00
_cell.angle_beta   90.00
_cell.angle_gamma   90.00
#
_symmetry.space_group_name_H-M   'P 1'
#
loop_
_entity.id
_entity.type
_entity.pdbx_description
1 polymer ?
#
loop_
_entity_poly.entity_id
_entity_poly.type
_entity_poly.pdbx_seq_one_letter_code
_entity_poly.pdbx_strand_id
1 'polypeptide(L)'
;ISCDMRTLLESDSEAAAFAVAFFVARVAETIAAMATALGGIDALVFSGGIGERAAEVRARVAARLAWLGVRVDATANGALDAPHAAAARCCFSTPDSSVTLMVVHADEQAMIEDYVRGTPLPA
;
A
#
# COMPACT_ATOMS: atom_id res chain seq x y z
N ILE A 1 4.31 23.26 0.13
CA ILE A 1 3.89 21.89 0.52
C ILE A 1 4.63 20.94 -0.40
N SER A 2 5.30 19.93 0.17
CA SER A 2 6.02 18.91 -0.62
C SER A 2 5.03 17.98 -1.33
N CYS A 3 5.45 17.46 -2.48
CA CYS A 3 4.74 16.36 -3.16
C CYS A 3 5.27 14.97 -2.72
N ASP A 4 6.28 14.94 -1.83
CA ASP A 4 6.86 13.71 -1.33
C ASP A 4 6.19 13.30 -0.01
N MET A 5 5.59 12.11 0.02
CA MET A 5 4.88 11.57 1.19
C MET A 5 5.79 11.44 2.41
N ARG A 6 7.06 11.08 2.23
CA ARG A 6 8.03 10.98 3.32
C ARG A 6 8.21 12.34 4.01
N THR A 7 8.45 13.38 3.23
CA THR A 7 8.61 14.75 3.74
C THR A 7 7.34 15.22 4.46
N LEU A 8 6.16 14.83 3.98
CA LEU A 8 4.89 15.17 4.65
C LEU A 8 4.73 14.45 5.99
N LEU A 9 5.11 13.18 6.07
CA LEU A 9 5.03 12.38 7.30
C LEU A 9 6.03 12.84 8.37
N GLU A 10 7.18 13.37 7.95
CA GLU A 10 8.23 13.90 8.84
C GLU A 10 7.97 15.36 9.28
N SER A 11 6.95 16.02 8.73
CA SER A 11 6.65 17.42 8.99
C SER A 11 5.66 17.61 10.13
N ASP A 12 5.98 18.49 11.07
CA ASP A 12 5.10 18.89 12.17
C ASP A 12 4.05 19.95 11.76
N SER A 13 3.98 20.32 10.48
CA SER A 13 3.04 21.36 10.04
C SER A 13 1.61 20.83 9.91
N GLU A 14 0.63 21.63 10.33
CA GLU A 14 -0.80 21.31 10.16
C GLU A 14 -1.17 21.06 8.68
N ALA A 15 -0.55 21.80 7.77
CA ALA A 15 -0.79 21.65 6.35
C ALA A 15 -0.31 20.29 5.83
N ALA A 16 0.82 19.76 6.34
CA ALA A 16 1.30 18.43 6.00
C ALA A 16 0.40 17.35 6.59
N ALA A 17 0.01 17.50 7.85
CA ALA A 17 -0.94 16.59 8.50
C ALA A 17 -2.27 16.50 7.74
N PHE A 18 -2.80 17.65 7.31
CA PHE A 18 -4.00 17.71 6.48
C PHE A 18 -3.81 17.01 5.14
N ALA A 19 -2.67 17.24 4.45
CA ALA A 19 -2.39 16.62 3.16
C ALA A 19 -2.33 15.08 3.27
N VAL A 20 -1.66 14.54 4.31
CA VAL A 20 -1.61 13.11 4.58
C VAL A 20 -3.01 12.56 4.89
N ALA A 21 -3.77 13.23 5.74
CA ALA A 21 -5.13 12.82 6.08
C ALA A 21 -6.06 12.81 4.86
N PHE A 22 -5.96 13.81 4.01
CA PHE A 22 -6.71 13.89 2.76
C PHE A 22 -6.35 12.75 1.80
N PHE A 23 -5.04 12.50 1.61
CA PHE A 23 -4.56 11.40 0.79
C PHE A 23 -5.11 10.04 1.28
N VAL A 24 -4.97 9.77 2.58
CA VAL A 24 -5.48 8.54 3.20
C VAL A 24 -6.99 8.40 3.02
N ALA A 25 -7.75 9.49 3.18
CA ALA A 25 -9.19 9.48 2.98
C ALA A 25 -9.55 9.11 1.53
N ARG A 26 -8.92 9.76 0.55
CA ARG A 26 -9.18 9.50 -0.87
C ARG A 26 -8.84 8.07 -1.28
N VAL A 27 -7.72 7.52 -0.78
CA VAL A 27 -7.35 6.13 -1.03
C VAL A 27 -8.39 5.18 -0.44
N ALA A 28 -8.78 5.37 0.82
CA ALA A 28 -9.77 4.53 1.48
C ALA A 28 -11.16 4.59 0.79
N GLU A 29 -11.61 5.78 0.39
CA GLU A 29 -12.85 5.96 -0.37
C GLU A 29 -12.82 5.22 -1.71
N THR A 30 -11.70 5.28 -2.42
CA THR A 30 -11.54 4.58 -3.70
C THR A 30 -11.57 3.06 -3.49
N ILE A 31 -10.88 2.55 -2.47
CA ILE A 31 -10.92 1.12 -2.12
C ILE A 31 -12.34 0.69 -1.76
N ALA A 32 -13.07 1.48 -0.97
CA ALA A 32 -14.44 1.19 -0.59
C ALA A 32 -15.38 1.13 -1.82
N ALA A 33 -15.21 2.04 -2.77
CA ALA A 33 -15.96 2.03 -4.03
C ALA A 33 -15.67 0.77 -4.85
N MET A 34 -14.39 0.37 -4.96
CA MET A 34 -14.01 -0.86 -5.66
C MET A 34 -14.52 -2.11 -4.94
N ALA A 35 -14.41 -2.16 -3.61
CA ALA A 35 -14.96 -3.26 -2.82
C ALA A 35 -16.47 -3.40 -3.00
N THR A 36 -17.20 -2.29 -3.09
CA THR A 36 -18.64 -2.28 -3.37
C THR A 36 -18.94 -2.84 -4.77
N ALA A 37 -18.18 -2.40 -5.78
CA ALA A 37 -18.34 -2.88 -7.15
C ALA A 37 -18.07 -4.38 -7.30
N LEU A 38 -17.15 -4.92 -6.50
CA LEU A 38 -16.79 -6.34 -6.49
C LEU A 38 -17.71 -7.21 -5.60
N GLY A 39 -18.57 -6.59 -4.79
CA GLY A 39 -19.39 -7.31 -3.80
C GLY A 39 -18.60 -7.76 -2.57
N GLY A 40 -17.44 -7.20 -2.31
CA GLY A 40 -16.49 -7.53 -1.24
C GLY A 40 -15.08 -7.72 -1.76
N ILE A 41 -14.12 -7.87 -0.85
CA ILE A 41 -12.71 -8.17 -1.16
C ILE A 41 -12.16 -9.23 -0.21
N ASP A 42 -11.30 -10.10 -0.71
CA ASP A 42 -10.58 -11.11 0.07
C ASP A 42 -9.18 -10.64 0.45
N ALA A 43 -8.60 -9.78 -0.37
CA ALA A 43 -7.27 -9.24 -0.16
C ALA A 43 -7.16 -7.77 -0.61
N LEU A 44 -6.31 -7.03 0.09
CA LEU A 44 -5.90 -5.67 -0.27
C LEU A 44 -4.37 -5.66 -0.42
N VAL A 45 -3.92 -5.31 -1.60
CA VAL A 45 -2.50 -5.29 -1.96
C VAL A 45 -2.01 -3.86 -2.05
N PHE A 46 -0.93 -3.57 -1.32
CA PHE A 46 -0.18 -2.32 -1.42
C PHE A 46 1.06 -2.53 -2.26
N SER A 47 1.34 -1.61 -3.18
CA SER A 47 2.48 -1.66 -4.08
C SER A 47 2.94 -0.24 -4.43
N GLY A 48 4.09 -0.13 -5.06
CA GLY A 48 4.70 1.15 -5.42
C GLY A 48 5.29 1.90 -4.23
N GLY A 49 5.92 3.03 -4.47
CA GLY A 49 6.75 3.73 -3.49
C GLY A 49 6.10 3.97 -2.14
N ILE A 50 4.88 4.53 -2.10
CA ILE A 50 4.15 4.81 -0.85
C ILE A 50 3.62 3.51 -0.25
N GLY A 51 3.01 2.64 -1.06
CA GLY A 51 2.44 1.39 -0.59
C GLY A 51 3.47 0.45 0.04
N GLU A 52 4.68 0.43 -0.50
CA GLU A 52 5.76 -0.43 -0.03
C GLU A 52 6.53 0.11 1.17
N ARG A 53 6.66 1.45 1.30
CA ARG A 53 7.62 2.09 2.21
C ARG A 53 7.02 3.02 3.25
N ALA A 54 5.69 3.06 3.38
CA ALA A 54 5.02 3.95 4.32
C ALA A 54 4.04 3.17 5.20
N ALA A 55 4.55 2.48 6.21
CA ALA A 55 3.77 1.70 7.17
C ALA A 55 2.65 2.51 7.82
N GLU A 56 2.91 3.79 8.10
CA GLU A 56 1.92 4.70 8.68
C GLU A 56 0.74 4.94 7.72
N VAL A 57 1.00 5.13 6.44
CA VAL A 57 -0.05 5.30 5.43
C VAL A 57 -0.88 4.03 5.31
N ARG A 58 -0.23 2.86 5.23
CA ARG A 58 -0.92 1.56 5.19
C ARG A 58 -1.83 1.36 6.39
N ALA A 59 -1.32 1.65 7.60
CA ALA A 59 -2.08 1.54 8.83
C ALA A 59 -3.28 2.49 8.86
N ARG A 60 -3.10 3.75 8.48
CA ARG A 60 -4.17 4.75 8.44
C ARG A 60 -5.25 4.42 7.40
N VAL A 61 -4.88 3.93 6.23
CA VAL A 61 -5.83 3.46 5.20
C VAL A 61 -6.61 2.25 5.72
N ALA A 62 -5.92 1.26 6.27
CA ALA A 62 -6.55 0.05 6.82
C ALA A 62 -7.50 0.36 7.98
N ALA A 63 -7.16 1.33 8.84
CA ALA A 63 -8.04 1.76 9.93
C ALA A 63 -9.38 2.31 9.43
N ARG A 64 -9.39 3.02 8.29
CA ARG A 64 -10.63 3.50 7.65
C ARG A 64 -11.45 2.38 7.01
N LEU A 65 -10.84 1.23 6.78
CA LEU A 65 -11.48 0.06 6.17
C LEU A 65 -11.82 -1.04 7.20
N ALA A 66 -11.71 -0.72 8.50
CA ALA A 66 -12.00 -1.67 9.58
C ALA A 66 -13.42 -2.28 9.50
N TRP A 67 -14.38 -1.54 8.96
CA TRP A 67 -15.75 -1.99 8.70
C TRP A 67 -15.85 -3.14 7.66
N LEU A 68 -14.85 -3.29 6.78
CA LEU A 68 -14.70 -4.45 5.87
C LEU A 68 -14.09 -5.68 6.57
N GLY A 69 -13.78 -5.59 7.86
CA GLY A 69 -13.09 -6.64 8.59
C GLY A 69 -11.56 -6.63 8.44
N VAL A 70 -11.01 -5.52 7.95
CA VAL A 70 -9.56 -5.32 7.85
C VAL A 70 -8.95 -5.12 9.23
N ARG A 71 -7.89 -5.90 9.56
CA ARG A 71 -7.13 -5.78 10.81
C ARG A 71 -5.63 -5.88 10.55
N VAL A 72 -4.89 -4.88 11.02
CA VAL A 72 -3.44 -4.75 10.82
C VAL A 72 -2.67 -5.40 11.97
N ASP A 73 -1.68 -6.20 11.65
CA ASP A 73 -0.58 -6.51 12.56
C ASP A 73 0.45 -5.38 12.50
N ALA A 74 0.47 -4.55 13.54
CA ALA A 74 1.32 -3.36 13.59
C ALA A 74 2.82 -3.69 13.53
N THR A 75 3.23 -4.81 14.15
CA THR A 75 4.63 -5.26 14.15
C THR A 75 5.05 -5.71 12.76
N ALA A 76 4.25 -6.56 12.13
CA ALA A 76 4.50 -7.01 10.78
C ALA A 76 4.49 -5.84 9.78
N ASN A 77 3.52 -4.91 9.91
CA ASN A 77 3.46 -3.73 9.05
C ASN A 77 4.71 -2.84 9.16
N GLY A 78 5.17 -2.56 10.39
CA GLY A 78 6.37 -1.74 10.60
C GLY A 78 7.65 -2.40 10.08
N ALA A 79 7.76 -3.72 10.17
CA ALA A 79 8.91 -4.46 9.68
C ALA A 79 9.10 -4.37 8.16
N LEU A 80 8.04 -4.08 7.41
CA LEU A 80 8.09 -3.96 5.94
C LEU A 80 8.79 -2.69 5.44
N ASP A 81 8.90 -1.67 6.27
CA ASP A 81 9.63 -0.43 5.91
C ASP A 81 11.16 -0.58 5.99
N ALA A 82 11.65 -1.72 6.50
CA ALA A 82 13.07 -1.97 6.60
C ALA A 82 13.72 -2.14 5.21
N PRO A 83 14.94 -1.61 5.00
CA PRO A 83 15.60 -1.57 3.68
C PRO A 83 15.86 -2.94 3.03
N HIS A 84 15.66 -4.03 3.74
CA HIS A 84 15.98 -5.40 3.34
C HIS A 84 14.80 -6.36 3.48
N ALA A 85 13.57 -5.85 3.53
CA ALA A 85 12.37 -6.69 3.50
C ALA A 85 12.18 -7.28 2.10
N ALA A 86 13.10 -8.16 1.69
CA ALA A 86 13.27 -8.64 0.31
C ALA A 86 12.35 -9.82 -0.07
N ALA A 87 11.27 -10.06 0.66
CA ALA A 87 10.30 -11.06 0.23
C ALA A 87 9.36 -10.46 -0.81
N ALA A 88 9.20 -11.13 -1.94
CA ALA A 88 8.35 -10.67 -3.04
C ALA A 88 6.88 -10.42 -2.62
N ARG A 89 6.44 -11.03 -1.52
CA ARG A 89 5.10 -10.86 -0.92
C ARG A 89 5.21 -10.93 0.58
N CYS A 90 4.68 -9.92 1.28
CA CYS A 90 4.67 -9.87 2.73
C CYS A 90 3.26 -9.56 3.23
N CYS A 91 2.69 -10.48 4.04
CA CYS A 91 1.42 -10.28 4.72
C CYS A 91 1.63 -9.51 6.02
N PHE A 92 0.70 -8.58 6.30
CA PHE A 92 0.71 -7.80 7.56
C PHE A 92 -0.70 -7.64 8.17
N SER A 93 -1.61 -8.55 7.83
CA SER A 93 -2.90 -8.68 8.51
C SER A 93 -2.79 -9.62 9.70
N THR A 94 -3.61 -9.37 10.74
CA THR A 94 -3.77 -10.32 11.85
C THR A 94 -4.50 -11.58 11.38
N PRO A 95 -4.36 -12.71 12.10
CA PRO A 95 -5.05 -13.97 11.75
C PRO A 95 -6.57 -13.88 11.75
N ASP A 96 -7.15 -12.94 12.51
CA ASP A 96 -8.59 -12.71 12.61
C ASP A 96 -9.09 -11.65 11.61
N SER A 97 -8.24 -11.15 10.73
CA SER A 97 -8.64 -10.25 9.65
C SER A 97 -9.42 -11.00 8.58
N SER A 98 -10.59 -10.48 8.22
CA SER A 98 -11.39 -11.04 7.12
C SER A 98 -10.81 -10.75 5.75
N VAL A 99 -9.94 -9.74 5.66
CA VAL A 99 -9.27 -9.32 4.44
C VAL A 99 -7.76 -9.47 4.64
N THR A 100 -7.11 -10.20 3.75
CA THR A 100 -5.64 -10.32 3.77
C THR A 100 -4.98 -9.02 3.33
N LEU A 101 -4.07 -8.47 4.15
CA LEU A 101 -3.27 -7.31 3.80
C LEU A 101 -1.89 -7.74 3.35
N MET A 102 -1.48 -7.28 2.18
CA MET A 102 -0.18 -7.64 1.59
C MET A 102 0.54 -6.42 1.04
N VAL A 103 1.87 -6.46 1.11
CA VAL A 103 2.75 -5.63 0.29
C VAL A 103 3.35 -6.52 -0.79
N VAL A 104 3.31 -6.03 -2.02
CA VAL A 104 3.96 -6.66 -3.18
C VAL A 104 4.91 -5.64 -3.77
N HIS A 105 6.19 -5.98 -3.85
CA HIS A 105 7.18 -5.12 -4.48
C HIS A 105 6.98 -5.10 -5.99
N ALA A 106 6.79 -3.91 -6.54
CA ALA A 106 6.74 -3.69 -7.98
C ALA A 106 8.16 -3.45 -8.49
N ASP A 107 8.71 -4.42 -9.22
CA ASP A 107 9.94 -4.27 -9.97
C ASP A 107 9.62 -3.96 -11.44
N GLU A 108 9.35 -2.67 -11.70
CA GLU A 108 9.00 -2.21 -13.05
C GLU A 108 10.15 -2.42 -14.03
N GLN A 109 11.41 -2.36 -13.58
CA GLN A 109 12.58 -2.56 -14.42
C GLN A 109 12.71 -4.02 -14.85
N ALA A 110 12.57 -4.96 -13.92
CA ALA A 110 12.56 -6.39 -14.24
C ALA A 110 11.43 -6.76 -15.20
N MET A 111 10.24 -6.20 -15.01
CA MET A 111 9.12 -6.42 -15.92
C MET A 111 9.40 -5.88 -17.33
N ILE A 112 9.99 -4.70 -17.45
CA ILE A 112 10.37 -4.14 -18.76
C ILE A 112 11.45 -5.00 -19.42
N GLU A 113 12.47 -5.42 -18.66
CA GLU A 113 13.52 -6.31 -19.17
C GLU A 113 12.96 -7.64 -19.66
N ASP A 114 12.07 -8.27 -18.91
CA ASP A 114 11.44 -9.54 -19.30
C ASP A 114 10.56 -9.37 -20.56
N TYR A 115 9.83 -8.24 -20.63
CA TYR A 115 9.02 -7.94 -21.82
C TYR A 115 9.89 -7.73 -23.06
N VAL A 116 10.99 -6.97 -22.94
CA VAL A 116 11.93 -6.72 -24.05
C VAL A 116 12.63 -7.99 -24.49
N ARG A 117 13.02 -8.87 -23.56
CA ARG A 117 13.65 -10.17 -23.88
C ARG A 117 12.69 -11.15 -24.50
N GLY A 118 11.40 -11.11 -24.13
CA GLY A 118 10.36 -12.04 -24.60
C GLY A 118 9.66 -11.60 -25.89
N THR A 119 9.79 -10.34 -26.30
CA THR A 119 9.13 -9.81 -27.49
C THR A 119 10.09 -9.87 -28.66
N PRO A 120 9.82 -10.68 -29.72
CA PRO A 120 10.61 -10.63 -30.93
C PRO A 120 10.47 -9.24 -31.56
N LEU A 121 11.61 -8.60 -31.84
CA LEU A 121 11.64 -7.33 -32.54
C LEU A 121 10.95 -7.49 -33.88
N PRO A 122 10.08 -6.55 -34.30
CA PRO A 122 9.49 -6.58 -35.63
C PRO A 122 10.61 -6.52 -36.65
N ALA A 123 10.52 -7.40 -37.64
CA ALA A 123 11.45 -7.47 -38.75
C ALA A 123 11.42 -6.19 -39.61
#